data_1a2fc7dae21e767f6e1d7735a4988711
#
_entry.id   1a2fc7dae21e767f6e1d7735a4988711
#
_cell.length_a   1.000
_cell.length_b   1.000
_cell.length_c   1.000
_cell.angle_alpha   90.00
_cell.angle_beta   90.00
_cell.angle_gamma   90.00
#
_symmetry.space_group_name_H-M   'P 1'
#
loop_
_entity.id
_entity.type
_entity.pdbx_description
1 polymer ?
#
loop_
_entity_poly.entity_id
_entity_poly.type
_entity_poly.pdbx_seq_one_letter_code
_entity_poly.pdbx_strand_id
1 'polypeptide(L)'
;VLKSVIVLSSWMLGYFGMKNLPITIVGPINATRPVMVLVGALVVFGERLNFYQWIGVLMAVFSFFMLSRSGKKEGIDFKHNKWIYYVVMAAVLGAVSGLYDKYLMAPADQGGIGLDRMIVQSWYNIYQLFMMGGILILLWWPKRKSTTPFHWHWCIILISIFLSAADFVYFYALSLDGAMISIVSMVRRGSVLVSFIFGAMVFREKNLKSKAVDLVLVLIGMTVSYTHLRAHE
;
A
#
# COMPACT_ATOMS: atom_id res chain seq x y z
N VAL A 1 4.70 3.08 18.62
CA VAL A 1 4.09 1.76 18.86
C VAL A 1 2.88 1.52 17.96
N LEU A 2 1.80 2.32 18.06
CA LEU A 2 0.55 2.07 17.31
C LEU A 2 0.77 1.94 15.79
N LYS A 3 1.53 2.87 15.20
CA LYS A 3 1.91 2.81 13.78
C LYS A 3 2.57 1.47 13.41
N SER A 4 3.55 1.03 14.22
CA SER A 4 4.28 -0.21 13.94
C SER A 4 3.38 -1.44 14.02
N VAL A 5 2.41 -1.46 14.95
CA VAL A 5 1.39 -2.52 15.02
C VAL A 5 0.51 -2.53 13.76
N ILE A 6 0.02 -1.37 13.32
CA ILE A 6 -0.83 -1.26 12.12
C ILE A 6 -0.07 -1.73 10.87
N VAL A 7 1.18 -1.27 10.70
CA VAL A 7 2.01 -1.65 9.55
C VAL A 7 2.34 -3.13 9.57
N LEU A 8 2.72 -3.67 10.72
CA LEU A 8 3.04 -5.09 10.88
C LEU A 8 1.83 -5.97 10.54
N SER A 9 0.66 -5.62 11.07
CA SER A 9 -0.59 -6.31 10.76
C SER A 9 -0.91 -6.26 9.27
N SER A 10 -0.73 -5.09 8.62
CA SER A 10 -0.90 -4.94 7.18
C SER A 10 0.07 -5.84 6.40
N TRP A 11 1.33 -5.93 6.81
CA TRP A 11 2.34 -6.76 6.15
C TRP A 11 2.04 -8.25 6.32
N MET A 12 1.64 -8.68 7.50
CA MET A 12 1.27 -10.09 7.76
C MET A 12 0.08 -10.53 6.89
N LEU A 13 -0.98 -9.73 6.86
CA LEU A 13 -2.16 -10.02 6.05
C LEU A 13 -1.82 -9.98 4.55
N GLY A 14 -1.02 -9.01 4.11
CA GLY A 14 -0.52 -8.91 2.74
C GLY A 14 0.32 -10.11 2.34
N TYR A 15 1.21 -10.59 3.21
CA TYR A 15 2.03 -11.78 2.96
C TYR A 15 1.18 -13.03 2.75
N PHE A 16 0.20 -13.29 3.63
CA PHE A 16 -0.70 -14.44 3.46
C PHE A 16 -1.55 -14.33 2.20
N GLY A 17 -1.97 -13.13 1.84
CA GLY A 17 -2.67 -12.89 0.58
C GLY A 17 -1.79 -13.20 -0.64
N MET A 18 -0.56 -12.65 -0.68
CA MET A 18 0.39 -12.89 -1.78
C MET A 18 0.83 -14.35 -1.91
N LYS A 19 0.88 -15.09 -0.80
CA LYS A 19 1.23 -16.52 -0.83
C LYS A 19 0.17 -17.37 -1.54
N ASN A 20 -1.09 -16.94 -1.53
CA ASN A 20 -2.23 -17.76 -1.97
C ASN A 20 -2.97 -17.18 -3.18
N LEU A 21 -2.59 -16.00 -3.66
CA LEU A 21 -3.21 -15.31 -4.81
C LEU A 21 -2.16 -14.90 -5.84
N PRO A 22 -2.50 -14.88 -7.12
CA PRO A 22 -1.63 -14.34 -8.17
C PRO A 22 -1.29 -12.88 -7.91
N ILE A 23 -0.05 -12.49 -8.18
CA ILE A 23 0.43 -11.11 -7.97
C ILE A 23 -0.35 -10.08 -8.81
N THR A 24 -0.85 -10.52 -9.98
CA THR A 24 -1.67 -9.71 -10.88
C THR A 24 -3.07 -9.40 -10.32
N ILE A 25 -3.53 -10.10 -9.28
CA ILE A 25 -4.73 -9.78 -8.51
C ILE A 25 -4.38 -8.93 -7.29
N VAL A 26 -3.31 -9.27 -6.59
CA VAL A 26 -2.86 -8.54 -5.40
C VAL A 26 -2.44 -7.10 -5.75
N GLY A 27 -1.75 -6.92 -6.89
CA GLY A 27 -1.29 -5.62 -7.37
C GLY A 27 -2.41 -4.59 -7.51
N PRO A 28 -3.45 -4.83 -8.32
CA PRO A 28 -4.59 -3.92 -8.48
C PRO A 28 -5.35 -3.65 -7.17
N ILE A 29 -5.52 -4.64 -6.29
CA ILE A 29 -6.12 -4.41 -4.97
C ILE A 29 -5.27 -3.42 -4.16
N ASN A 30 -3.95 -3.59 -4.14
CA ASN A 30 -3.05 -2.65 -3.48
C ASN A 30 -3.04 -1.26 -4.16
N ALA A 31 -3.28 -1.19 -5.47
CA ALA A 31 -3.39 0.08 -6.20
C ALA A 31 -4.62 0.91 -5.79
N THR A 32 -5.63 0.32 -5.15
CA THR A 32 -6.78 1.08 -4.62
C THR A 32 -6.48 1.82 -3.31
N ARG A 33 -5.32 1.57 -2.67
CA ARG A 33 -4.93 2.27 -1.43
C ARG A 33 -5.01 3.80 -1.49
N PRO A 34 -4.51 4.48 -2.54
CA PRO A 34 -4.61 5.94 -2.61
C PRO A 34 -6.04 6.45 -2.52
N VAL A 35 -7.00 5.71 -3.09
CA VAL A 35 -8.41 6.04 -2.99
C VAL A 35 -8.92 5.91 -1.55
N MET A 36 -8.51 4.85 -0.86
CA MET A 36 -8.84 4.68 0.57
C MET A 36 -8.22 5.78 1.42
N VAL A 37 -6.97 6.19 1.12
CA VAL A 37 -6.30 7.32 1.77
C VAL A 37 -7.03 8.62 1.49
N LEU A 38 -7.45 8.85 0.24
CA LEU A 38 -8.18 10.06 -0.17
C LEU A 38 -9.51 10.17 0.57
N VAL A 39 -10.30 9.10 0.61
CA VAL A 39 -11.56 9.05 1.38
C VAL A 39 -11.30 9.24 2.88
N GLY A 40 -10.26 8.60 3.40
CA GLY A 40 -9.88 8.77 4.80
C GLY A 40 -9.43 10.20 5.12
N ALA A 41 -8.68 10.85 4.25
CA ALA A 41 -8.24 12.24 4.40
C ALA A 41 -9.43 13.22 4.41
N LEU A 42 -10.43 12.98 3.57
CA LEU A 42 -11.69 13.74 3.58
C LEU A 42 -12.39 13.65 4.94
N VAL A 43 -12.49 12.44 5.50
CA VAL A 43 -13.21 12.22 6.76
C VAL A 43 -12.42 12.71 7.98
N VAL A 44 -11.10 12.47 8.00
CA VAL A 44 -10.25 12.73 9.17
C VAL A 44 -9.74 14.17 9.20
N PHE A 45 -9.32 14.71 8.06
CA PHE A 45 -8.73 16.05 7.95
C PHE A 45 -9.68 17.08 7.34
N GLY A 46 -10.90 16.69 6.96
CA GLY A 46 -11.85 17.59 6.33
C GLY A 46 -11.39 18.11 4.95
N GLU A 47 -10.47 17.40 4.29
CA GLU A 47 -10.01 17.76 2.95
C GLU A 47 -11.20 17.74 1.97
N ARG A 48 -11.36 18.81 1.19
CA ARG A 48 -12.45 18.87 0.19
C ARG A 48 -11.95 18.24 -1.11
N LEU A 49 -12.67 17.23 -1.57
CA LEU A 49 -12.40 16.63 -2.86
C LEU A 49 -12.93 17.51 -3.99
N ASN A 50 -12.06 17.81 -4.95
CA ASN A 50 -12.47 18.45 -6.20
C ASN A 50 -13.22 17.43 -7.10
N PHE A 51 -14.01 17.93 -8.05
CA PHE A 51 -14.78 17.12 -9.00
C PHE A 51 -13.94 16.02 -9.67
N TYR A 52 -12.72 16.35 -10.09
CA TYR A 52 -11.80 15.39 -10.73
C TYR A 52 -11.29 14.29 -9.77
N GLN A 53 -11.13 14.61 -8.51
CA GLN A 53 -10.77 13.62 -7.49
C GLN A 53 -11.90 12.61 -7.27
N TRP A 54 -13.17 13.06 -7.32
CA TRP A 54 -14.33 12.18 -7.32
C TRP A 54 -14.35 11.25 -8.53
N ILE A 55 -14.00 11.75 -9.74
CA ILE A 55 -13.85 10.88 -10.92
C ILE A 55 -12.79 9.81 -10.67
N GLY A 56 -11.63 10.16 -10.10
CA GLY A 56 -10.58 9.21 -9.74
C GLY A 56 -11.06 8.12 -8.77
N VAL A 57 -11.82 8.50 -7.74
CA VAL A 57 -12.44 7.55 -6.79
C VAL A 57 -13.38 6.59 -7.52
N LEU A 58 -14.27 7.11 -8.37
CA LEU A 58 -15.22 6.29 -9.12
C LEU A 58 -14.50 5.32 -10.08
N MET A 59 -13.46 5.79 -10.77
CA MET A 59 -12.65 4.94 -11.66
C MET A 59 -11.96 3.81 -10.89
N ALA A 60 -11.42 4.08 -9.71
CA ALA A 60 -10.79 3.04 -8.89
C ALA A 60 -11.80 2.02 -8.35
N VAL A 61 -12.98 2.44 -7.94
CA VAL A 61 -14.08 1.54 -7.53
C VAL A 61 -14.52 0.67 -8.72
N PHE A 62 -14.68 1.27 -9.89
CA PHE A 62 -15.04 0.55 -11.11
C PHE A 62 -13.96 -0.47 -11.51
N SER A 63 -12.69 -0.09 -11.44
CA SER A 63 -11.56 -0.99 -11.69
C SER A 63 -11.57 -2.18 -10.73
N PHE A 64 -11.82 -1.96 -9.44
CA PHE A 64 -11.93 -3.05 -8.48
C PHE A 64 -13.07 -4.03 -8.83
N PHE A 65 -14.21 -3.51 -9.30
CA PHE A 65 -15.32 -4.34 -9.77
C PHE A 65 -14.94 -5.16 -11.01
N MET A 66 -14.27 -4.56 -11.99
CA MET A 66 -13.77 -5.26 -13.18
C MET A 66 -12.76 -6.35 -12.81
N LEU A 67 -11.83 -6.07 -11.91
CA LEU A 67 -10.86 -7.04 -11.41
C LEU A 67 -11.56 -8.25 -10.76
N SER A 68 -12.63 -8.02 -10.01
CA SER A 68 -13.44 -9.10 -9.43
C SER A 68 -14.05 -10.01 -10.52
N ARG A 69 -14.50 -9.42 -11.64
CA ARG A 69 -15.00 -10.22 -12.79
C ARG A 69 -13.89 -10.95 -13.52
N SER A 70 -12.73 -10.34 -13.66
CA SER A 70 -11.54 -10.96 -14.28
C SER A 70 -11.05 -12.16 -13.46
N GLY A 71 -11.00 -12.04 -12.14
CA GLY A 71 -10.60 -13.11 -11.24
C GLY A 71 -11.52 -14.33 -11.27
N LYS A 72 -12.82 -14.14 -11.49
CA LYS A 72 -13.77 -15.25 -11.67
C LYS A 72 -13.43 -16.15 -12.86
N LYS A 73 -12.88 -15.59 -13.94
CA LYS A 73 -12.44 -16.37 -15.12
C LYS A 73 -11.25 -17.29 -14.81
N GLU A 74 -10.51 -17.03 -13.73
CA GLU A 74 -9.40 -17.85 -13.23
C GLU A 74 -9.82 -18.79 -12.11
N GLY A 75 -11.14 -18.92 -11.85
CA GLY A 75 -11.66 -19.75 -10.75
C GLY A 75 -11.53 -19.11 -9.38
N ILE A 76 -11.20 -17.81 -9.29
CA ILE A 76 -11.08 -17.10 -8.03
C ILE A 76 -12.41 -16.39 -7.72
N ASP A 77 -13.12 -16.92 -6.76
CA ASP A 77 -14.36 -16.28 -6.27
C ASP A 77 -14.00 -15.19 -5.25
N PHE A 78 -14.10 -13.93 -5.67
CA PHE A 78 -13.82 -12.77 -4.82
C PHE A 78 -14.73 -12.70 -3.58
N LYS A 79 -15.94 -13.23 -3.67
CA LYS A 79 -16.93 -13.14 -2.59
C LYS A 79 -16.64 -14.12 -1.44
N HIS A 80 -16.14 -15.31 -1.76
CA HIS A 80 -15.95 -16.38 -0.77
C HIS A 80 -14.48 -16.72 -0.49
N ASN A 81 -13.53 -16.02 -1.15
CA ASN A 81 -12.11 -16.29 -0.98
C ASN A 81 -11.53 -15.46 0.19
N LYS A 82 -11.21 -16.13 1.30
CA LYS A 82 -10.62 -15.49 2.49
C LYS A 82 -9.33 -14.72 2.22
N TRP A 83 -8.54 -15.12 1.23
CA TRP A 83 -7.27 -14.47 0.91
C TRP A 83 -7.48 -13.10 0.26
N ILE A 84 -8.57 -12.92 -0.47
CA ILE A 84 -8.98 -11.59 -0.98
C ILE A 84 -9.26 -10.65 0.19
N TYR A 85 -10.00 -11.11 1.20
CA TYR A 85 -10.26 -10.30 2.40
C TYR A 85 -8.97 -9.91 3.13
N TYR A 86 -7.98 -10.82 3.18
CA TYR A 86 -6.68 -10.49 3.79
C TYR A 86 -5.96 -9.39 3.02
N VAL A 87 -5.94 -9.43 1.69
CA VAL A 87 -5.31 -8.38 0.87
C VAL A 87 -6.06 -7.05 0.98
N VAL A 88 -7.38 -7.08 0.95
CA VAL A 88 -8.21 -5.87 1.14
C VAL A 88 -7.97 -5.27 2.52
N MET A 89 -8.00 -6.08 3.58
CA MET A 89 -7.72 -5.61 4.93
C MET A 89 -6.30 -5.06 5.08
N ALA A 90 -5.31 -5.70 4.44
CA ALA A 90 -3.94 -5.18 4.37
C ALA A 90 -3.88 -3.82 3.66
N ALA A 91 -4.67 -3.63 2.60
CA ALA A 91 -4.76 -2.34 1.90
C ALA A 91 -5.41 -1.26 2.78
N VAL A 92 -6.48 -1.59 3.50
CA VAL A 92 -7.15 -0.67 4.45
C VAL A 92 -6.20 -0.28 5.58
N LEU A 93 -5.56 -1.24 6.25
CA LEU A 93 -4.59 -0.96 7.32
C LEU A 93 -3.41 -0.12 6.81
N GLY A 94 -2.96 -0.38 5.57
CA GLY A 94 -1.93 0.43 4.95
C GLY A 94 -2.37 1.87 4.64
N ALA A 95 -3.65 2.09 4.31
CA ALA A 95 -4.23 3.42 4.15
C ALA A 95 -4.33 4.13 5.51
N VAL A 96 -4.81 3.44 6.53
CA VAL A 96 -4.87 3.97 7.91
C VAL A 96 -3.48 4.36 8.41
N SER A 97 -2.45 3.53 8.14
CA SER A 97 -1.07 3.87 8.48
C SER A 97 -0.60 5.17 7.81
N GLY A 98 -0.93 5.37 6.52
CA GLY A 98 -0.57 6.60 5.81
C GLY A 98 -1.26 7.84 6.39
N LEU A 99 -2.56 7.74 6.71
CA LEU A 99 -3.29 8.82 7.38
C LEU A 99 -2.71 9.14 8.76
N TYR A 100 -2.31 8.10 9.49
CA TYR A 100 -1.65 8.27 10.79
C TYR A 100 -0.28 8.94 10.66
N ASP A 101 0.48 8.67 9.58
CA ASP A 101 1.73 9.37 9.28
C ASP A 101 1.50 10.87 9.08
N LYS A 102 0.48 11.23 8.28
CA LYS A 102 0.10 12.63 8.10
C LYS A 102 -0.29 13.27 9.41
N TYR A 103 -1.12 12.61 10.22
CA TYR A 103 -1.54 13.12 11.53
C TYR A 103 -0.35 13.39 12.46
N LEU A 104 0.68 12.52 12.45
CA LEU A 104 1.87 12.72 13.28
C LEU A 104 2.73 13.90 12.83
N MET A 105 2.82 14.17 11.52
CA MET A 105 3.75 15.16 10.95
C MET A 105 3.08 16.48 10.59
N ALA A 106 1.77 16.50 10.33
CA ALA A 106 1.06 17.74 10.02
C ALA A 106 1.13 18.73 11.19
N PRO A 107 1.28 20.04 10.90
CA PRO A 107 1.26 21.09 11.92
C PRO A 107 -0.04 21.09 12.73
N ALA A 108 -0.01 21.64 13.94
CA ALA A 108 -1.14 21.65 14.85
C ALA A 108 -2.36 22.45 14.31
N ASP A 109 -2.12 23.48 13.51
CA ASP A 109 -3.15 24.27 12.83
C ASP A 109 -3.90 23.48 11.74
N GLN A 110 -3.28 22.41 11.21
CA GLN A 110 -3.87 21.48 10.27
C GLN A 110 -4.39 20.18 10.94
N GLY A 111 -4.54 20.20 12.26
CA GLY A 111 -5.07 19.07 13.02
C GLY A 111 -4.07 17.95 13.27
N GLY A 112 -2.77 18.19 13.10
CA GLY A 112 -1.70 17.24 13.36
C GLY A 112 -0.98 17.47 14.70
N ILE A 113 0.09 16.70 14.95
CA ILE A 113 0.94 16.80 16.15
C ILE A 113 2.22 17.60 15.87
N GLY A 114 2.64 17.72 14.63
CA GLY A 114 3.84 18.48 14.23
C GLY A 114 5.16 17.80 14.58
N LEU A 115 5.21 16.47 14.60
CA LEU A 115 6.44 15.75 14.88
C LEU A 115 7.40 15.81 13.70
N ASP A 116 8.69 15.95 13.99
CA ASP A 116 9.73 15.86 12.98
C ASP A 116 9.74 14.48 12.31
N ARG A 117 9.92 14.48 10.98
CA ARG A 117 9.92 13.26 10.14
C ARG A 117 10.97 12.23 10.58
N MET A 118 12.16 12.69 10.97
CA MET A 118 13.25 11.81 11.37
C MET A 118 12.94 11.12 12.70
N ILE A 119 12.27 11.82 13.61
CA ILE A 119 11.78 11.25 14.86
C ILE A 119 10.74 10.17 14.56
N VAL A 120 9.74 10.47 13.72
CA VAL A 120 8.68 9.52 13.36
C VAL A 120 9.27 8.27 12.69
N GLN A 121 10.18 8.44 11.72
CA GLN A 121 10.80 7.34 11.01
C GLN A 121 11.71 6.51 11.91
N SER A 122 12.56 7.14 12.72
CA SER A 122 13.51 6.44 13.58
C SER A 122 12.78 5.59 14.64
N TRP A 123 11.82 6.18 15.35
CA TRP A 123 11.03 5.45 16.33
C TRP A 123 10.17 4.35 15.72
N TYR A 124 9.60 4.59 14.54
CA TYR A 124 8.88 3.57 13.80
C TYR A 124 9.78 2.35 13.51
N ASN A 125 10.98 2.59 12.97
CA ASN A 125 11.93 1.52 12.64
C ASN A 125 12.41 0.75 13.89
N ILE A 126 12.67 1.46 15.00
CA ILE A 126 13.06 0.84 16.27
C ILE A 126 11.94 -0.09 16.79
N TYR A 127 10.71 0.39 16.86
CA TYR A 127 9.58 -0.44 17.29
C TYR A 127 9.33 -1.61 16.35
N GLN A 128 9.46 -1.39 15.04
CA GLN A 128 9.33 -2.45 14.04
C GLN A 128 10.39 -3.54 14.24
N LEU A 129 11.64 -3.16 14.51
CA LEU A 129 12.74 -4.09 14.81
C LEU A 129 12.41 -4.97 16.03
N PHE A 130 11.97 -4.37 17.13
CA PHE A 130 11.63 -5.13 18.34
C PHE A 130 10.42 -6.05 18.13
N MET A 131 9.37 -5.58 17.45
CA MET A 131 8.18 -6.40 17.18
C MET A 131 8.50 -7.56 16.24
N MET A 132 9.22 -7.32 15.16
CA MET A 132 9.63 -8.37 14.23
C MET A 132 10.61 -9.33 14.86
N GLY A 133 11.56 -8.81 15.64
CA GLY A 133 12.47 -9.65 16.45
C GLY A 133 11.75 -10.54 17.44
N GLY A 134 10.76 -10.00 18.14
CA GLY A 134 9.91 -10.78 19.05
C GLY A 134 9.14 -11.89 18.33
N ILE A 135 8.51 -11.60 17.20
CA ILE A 135 7.83 -12.61 16.37
C ILE A 135 8.81 -13.68 15.90
N LEU A 136 9.99 -13.29 15.45
CA LEU A 136 11.02 -14.22 14.98
C LEU A 136 11.49 -15.14 16.09
N ILE A 137 11.76 -14.60 17.28
CA ILE A 137 12.21 -15.38 18.44
C ILE A 137 11.10 -16.29 18.96
N LEU A 138 9.88 -15.79 19.10
CA LEU A 138 8.79 -16.53 19.74
C LEU A 138 8.11 -17.54 18.81
N LEU A 139 7.96 -17.22 17.52
CA LEU A 139 7.19 -18.07 16.60
C LEU A 139 8.08 -18.89 15.67
N TRP A 140 9.13 -18.30 15.10
CA TRP A 140 9.98 -18.99 14.11
C TRP A 140 11.12 -19.77 14.76
N TRP A 141 11.83 -19.21 15.72
CA TRP A 141 12.99 -19.84 16.31
C TRP A 141 12.74 -21.25 16.89
N PRO A 142 11.64 -21.51 17.62
CA PRO A 142 11.33 -22.85 18.12
C PRO A 142 11.07 -23.87 17.00
N LYS A 143 10.50 -23.40 15.89
CA LYS A 143 10.08 -24.25 14.76
C LYS A 143 11.02 -24.24 13.56
N ARG A 144 12.19 -23.56 13.66
CA ARG A 144 13.12 -23.32 12.55
C ARG A 144 13.58 -24.59 11.82
N LYS A 145 13.73 -25.70 12.54
CA LYS A 145 14.19 -26.98 11.96
C LYS A 145 13.08 -27.74 11.25
N SER A 146 11.83 -27.57 11.65
CA SER A 146 10.69 -28.33 11.13
C SER A 146 9.90 -27.61 10.05
N THR A 147 9.87 -26.26 10.07
CA THR A 147 9.05 -25.49 9.12
C THR A 147 9.85 -24.89 7.97
N THR A 148 10.83 -24.05 8.27
CA THR A 148 11.59 -23.31 7.26
C THR A 148 13.01 -23.09 7.74
N PRO A 149 13.99 -23.90 7.29
CA PRO A 149 15.39 -23.66 7.60
C PRO A 149 15.82 -22.30 7.03
N PHE A 150 16.62 -21.57 7.74
CA PHE A 150 17.14 -20.28 7.29
C PHE A 150 18.18 -20.51 6.19
N HIS A 151 17.91 -19.92 5.02
CA HIS A 151 18.87 -19.83 3.94
C HIS A 151 19.20 -18.35 3.70
N TRP A 152 20.49 -18.03 3.71
CA TRP A 152 20.95 -16.67 3.43
C TRP A 152 20.78 -16.35 1.95
N HIS A 153 20.14 -15.21 1.64
CA HIS A 153 20.03 -14.68 0.29
C HIS A 153 20.45 -13.20 0.27
N TRP A 154 21.34 -12.83 -0.62
CA TRP A 154 21.78 -11.45 -0.80
C TRP A 154 20.64 -10.48 -1.11
N CYS A 155 19.56 -10.97 -1.70
CA CYS A 155 18.34 -10.20 -1.92
C CYS A 155 17.77 -9.58 -0.64
N ILE A 156 18.01 -10.18 0.54
CA ILE A 156 17.54 -9.65 1.82
C ILE A 156 18.16 -8.27 2.08
N ILE A 157 19.46 -8.13 1.86
CA ILE A 157 20.16 -6.84 2.03
C ILE A 157 19.65 -5.82 1.01
N LEU A 158 19.56 -6.21 -0.27
CA LEU A 158 19.09 -5.31 -1.32
C LEU A 158 17.66 -4.81 -1.04
N ILE A 159 16.74 -5.70 -0.65
CA ILE A 159 15.38 -5.34 -0.27
C ILE A 159 15.39 -4.35 0.89
N SER A 160 16.22 -4.58 1.92
CA SER A 160 16.31 -3.71 3.09
C SER A 160 16.80 -2.31 2.73
N ILE A 161 17.83 -2.20 1.89
CA ILE A 161 18.38 -0.91 1.43
C ILE A 161 17.34 -0.14 0.62
N PHE A 162 16.72 -0.78 -0.39
CA PHE A 162 15.74 -0.12 -1.24
C PHE A 162 14.46 0.24 -0.48
N LEU A 163 14.01 -0.59 0.47
CA LEU A 163 12.85 -0.30 1.29
C LEU A 163 13.11 0.90 2.22
N SER A 164 14.28 0.94 2.87
CA SER A 164 14.66 2.05 3.74
C SER A 164 14.81 3.36 2.95
N ALA A 165 15.40 3.32 1.76
CA ALA A 165 15.49 4.47 0.87
C ALA A 165 14.10 4.95 0.42
N ALA A 166 13.22 4.03 0.05
CA ALA A 166 11.85 4.35 -0.35
C ALA A 166 11.05 4.99 0.80
N ASP A 167 11.20 4.49 2.03
CA ASP A 167 10.54 5.06 3.20
C ASP A 167 11.13 6.45 3.54
N PHE A 168 12.44 6.65 3.43
CA PHE A 168 13.05 7.96 3.61
C PHE A 168 12.49 9.00 2.63
N VAL A 169 12.43 8.67 1.34
CA VAL A 169 11.85 9.55 0.30
C VAL A 169 10.36 9.80 0.56
N TYR A 170 9.61 8.79 0.98
CA TYR A 170 8.20 8.92 1.32
C TYR A 170 7.98 9.92 2.47
N PHE A 171 8.71 9.77 3.58
CA PHE A 171 8.61 10.70 4.71
C PHE A 171 9.10 12.11 4.36
N TYR A 172 10.14 12.20 3.53
CA TYR A 172 10.58 13.49 3.02
C TYR A 172 9.50 14.19 2.21
N ALA A 173 8.89 13.49 1.25
CA ALA A 173 7.81 14.04 0.45
C ALA A 173 6.60 14.47 1.30
N LEU A 174 6.29 13.70 2.36
CA LEU A 174 5.16 14.01 3.24
C LEU A 174 5.44 15.19 4.20
N SER A 175 6.71 15.51 4.44
CA SER A 175 7.11 16.63 5.31
C SER A 175 7.23 17.97 4.58
N LEU A 176 7.05 18.01 3.25
CA LEU A 176 7.05 19.27 2.50
C LEU A 176 5.77 20.06 2.79
N ASP A 177 5.91 21.40 2.86
CA ASP A 177 4.77 22.29 3.05
C ASP A 177 3.76 22.11 1.91
N GLY A 178 2.48 22.03 2.27
CA GLY A 178 1.40 21.77 1.30
C GLY A 178 1.31 20.35 0.77
N ALA A 179 2.14 19.39 1.27
CA ALA A 179 2.09 18.01 0.81
C ALA A 179 0.75 17.33 1.13
N MET A 180 0.03 16.94 0.08
CA MET A 180 -1.18 16.13 0.21
C MET A 180 -0.84 14.66 0.28
N ILE A 181 -1.25 13.99 1.36
CA ILE A 181 -0.99 12.54 1.56
C ILE A 181 -1.56 11.69 0.42
N SER A 182 -2.69 12.08 -0.15
CA SER A 182 -3.31 11.43 -1.29
C SER A 182 -2.38 11.37 -2.50
N ILE A 183 -1.71 12.49 -2.82
CA ILE A 183 -0.77 12.58 -3.95
C ILE A 183 0.46 11.72 -3.70
N VAL A 184 1.09 11.86 -2.53
CA VAL A 184 2.28 11.07 -2.16
C VAL A 184 1.95 9.57 -2.20
N SER A 185 0.76 9.19 -1.73
CA SER A 185 0.28 7.81 -1.77
C SER A 185 0.06 7.32 -3.22
N MET A 186 -0.45 8.16 -4.12
CA MET A 186 -0.62 7.84 -5.54
C MET A 186 0.72 7.56 -6.22
N VAL A 187 1.68 8.46 -6.09
CA VAL A 187 3.01 8.33 -6.69
C VAL A 187 3.71 7.07 -6.19
N ARG A 188 3.64 6.80 -4.88
CA ARG A 188 4.19 5.58 -4.29
C ARG A 188 3.62 4.30 -4.91
N ARG A 189 2.36 4.33 -5.39
CA ARG A 189 1.70 3.17 -6.02
C ARG A 189 2.08 2.96 -7.49
N GLY A 190 2.81 3.86 -8.12
CA GLY A 190 3.39 3.61 -9.44
C GLY A 190 4.26 2.34 -9.49
N SER A 191 4.79 1.89 -8.35
CA SER A 191 5.48 0.59 -8.22
C SER A 191 4.62 -0.63 -8.60
N VAL A 192 3.29 -0.52 -8.55
CA VAL A 192 2.38 -1.60 -8.98
C VAL A 192 2.51 -1.90 -10.47
N LEU A 193 2.83 -0.89 -11.30
CA LEU A 193 3.15 -1.09 -12.72
C LEU A 193 4.34 -2.04 -12.90
N VAL A 194 5.41 -1.78 -12.17
CA VAL A 194 6.63 -2.60 -12.23
C VAL A 194 6.32 -4.04 -11.80
N SER A 195 5.59 -4.19 -10.69
CA SER A 195 5.17 -5.50 -10.18
C SER A 195 4.27 -6.24 -11.17
N PHE A 196 3.37 -5.54 -11.86
CA PHE A 196 2.51 -6.12 -12.87
C PHE A 196 3.29 -6.61 -14.09
N ILE A 197 4.22 -5.79 -14.61
CA ILE A 197 5.07 -6.15 -15.74
C ILE A 197 5.92 -7.38 -15.39
N PHE A 198 6.53 -7.39 -14.21
CA PHE A 198 7.31 -8.53 -13.72
C PHE A 198 6.44 -9.79 -13.58
N GLY A 199 5.26 -9.68 -12.99
CA GLY A 199 4.30 -10.78 -12.86
C GLY A 199 3.92 -11.37 -14.22
N ALA A 200 3.67 -10.50 -15.20
CA ALA A 200 3.33 -10.89 -16.54
C ALA A 200 4.49 -11.62 -17.26
N MET A 201 5.70 -11.06 -17.18
CA MET A 201 6.88 -11.57 -17.91
C MET A 201 7.50 -12.80 -17.25
N VAL A 202 7.70 -12.77 -15.93
CA VAL A 202 8.44 -13.81 -15.20
C VAL A 202 7.54 -14.99 -14.86
N PHE A 203 6.33 -14.73 -14.37
CA PHE A 203 5.41 -15.78 -13.93
C PHE A 203 4.46 -16.27 -15.03
N ARG A 204 4.49 -15.67 -16.23
CA ARG A 204 3.64 -16.03 -17.39
C ARG A 204 2.17 -16.18 -16.99
N GLU A 205 1.66 -15.26 -16.19
CA GLU A 205 0.28 -15.32 -15.70
C GLU A 205 -0.75 -15.22 -16.83
N LYS A 206 -1.91 -15.84 -16.61
CA LYS A 206 -3.00 -15.88 -17.60
C LYS A 206 -3.87 -14.62 -17.54
N ASN A 207 -4.63 -14.35 -18.62
CA ASN A 207 -5.60 -13.23 -18.71
C ASN A 207 -5.01 -11.82 -18.48
N LEU A 208 -3.75 -11.62 -18.90
CA LEU A 208 -3.03 -10.36 -18.72
C LEU A 208 -3.75 -9.14 -19.32
N LYS A 209 -4.41 -9.30 -20.48
CA LYS A 209 -5.12 -8.19 -21.15
C LYS A 209 -6.23 -7.60 -20.26
N SER A 210 -7.05 -8.43 -19.63
CA SER A 210 -8.13 -7.98 -18.77
C SER A 210 -7.57 -7.27 -17.52
N LYS A 211 -6.54 -7.86 -16.88
CA LYS A 211 -5.89 -7.30 -15.70
C LYS A 211 -5.10 -6.01 -16.02
N ALA A 212 -4.53 -5.90 -17.22
CA ALA A 212 -3.87 -4.69 -17.68
C ALA A 212 -4.87 -3.52 -17.85
N VAL A 213 -6.07 -3.78 -18.38
CA VAL A 213 -7.13 -2.78 -18.46
C VAL A 213 -7.51 -2.27 -17.08
N ASP A 214 -7.65 -3.16 -16.09
CA ASP A 214 -7.97 -2.79 -14.71
C ASP A 214 -6.87 -1.90 -14.11
N LEU A 215 -5.61 -2.25 -14.33
CA LEU A 215 -4.46 -1.47 -13.87
C LEU A 215 -4.41 -0.08 -14.53
N VAL A 216 -4.62 -0.03 -15.85
CA VAL A 216 -4.65 1.23 -16.61
C VAL A 216 -5.77 2.15 -16.11
N LEU A 217 -6.95 1.62 -15.82
CA LEU A 217 -8.05 2.41 -15.26
C LEU A 217 -7.71 3.02 -13.90
N VAL A 218 -7.07 2.25 -13.00
CA VAL A 218 -6.58 2.79 -11.71
C VAL A 218 -5.58 3.91 -11.94
N LEU A 219 -4.62 3.72 -12.86
CA LEU A 219 -3.58 4.71 -13.13
C LEU A 219 -4.15 5.98 -13.77
N ILE A 220 -5.09 5.86 -14.72
CA ILE A 220 -5.78 7.02 -15.29
C ILE A 220 -6.55 7.75 -14.19
N GLY A 221 -7.29 7.04 -13.34
CA GLY A 221 -7.99 7.63 -12.20
C GLY A 221 -7.05 8.40 -11.27
N MET A 222 -5.87 7.86 -10.99
CA MET A 222 -4.83 8.54 -10.22
C MET A 222 -4.33 9.79 -10.94
N THR A 223 -4.03 9.71 -12.25
CA THR A 223 -3.50 10.82 -13.04
C THR A 223 -4.50 11.96 -13.16
N VAL A 224 -5.76 11.66 -13.44
CA VAL A 224 -6.85 12.66 -13.49
C VAL A 224 -7.01 13.37 -12.15
N SER A 225 -6.91 12.62 -11.06
CA SER A 225 -6.95 13.19 -9.71
C SER A 225 -5.76 14.14 -9.41
N TYR A 226 -4.60 13.89 -10.03
CA TYR A 226 -3.37 14.68 -9.83
C TYR A 226 -3.27 15.93 -10.69
N THR A 227 -3.57 15.84 -11.98
CA THR A 227 -3.33 16.94 -12.96
C THR A 227 -4.11 18.21 -12.64
N HIS A 228 -5.26 18.11 -11.99
CA HIS A 228 -6.08 19.25 -11.61
C HIS A 228 -5.71 19.93 -10.28
N LEU A 229 -4.85 19.32 -9.47
CA LEU A 229 -4.30 19.97 -8.28
C LEU A 229 -3.31 21.08 -8.65
N ARG A 230 -2.55 20.86 -9.73
CA ARG A 230 -1.55 21.82 -10.23
C ARG A 230 -2.14 23.02 -10.99
N ALA A 231 -3.39 22.95 -11.40
CA ALA A 231 -4.07 24.01 -12.13
C ALA A 231 -4.74 25.07 -11.23
N HIS A 232 -4.71 24.88 -9.92
CA HIS A 232 -5.30 25.78 -8.92
C HIS A 232 -4.27 26.37 -7.93
N GLU A 233 -2.98 26.10 -8.11
CA GLU A 233 -1.86 26.89 -7.55
C GLU A 233 -1.40 27.98 -8.54
#